data_21ce4917131c650ce33615830965c455
#
_entry.id   21ce4917131c650ce33615830965c455
#
_cell.length_a   1.000
_cell.length_b   1.000
_cell.length_c   1.000
_cell.angle_alpha   90.00
_cell.angle_beta   90.00
_cell.angle_gamma   90.00
#
_symmetry.space_group_name_H-M   'P 1'
#
loop_
_entity.id
_entity.type
_entity.pdbx_description
1 polymer ?
#
loop_
_entity_poly.entity_id
_entity_poly.type
_entity_poly.pdbx_seq_one_letter_code
_entity_poly.pdbx_strand_id
1 'polypeptide(L)'
;MGLPSIVVKFKTQASTLIRRSQRGTIAIILRDTAASGGHILYRKEDIPADLVATHKKYVERAMTGNIDEPSKIIIYVLPAEATDYADAFHYLETLKFDYLVGDPEITEALCSAVAEWVRDERDKGHNVKAVLPNTTADYEAVINFTANE
;
A
#
# COMPACT_ATOMS: atom_id res chain seq x y z
N MET A 1 -11.34 38.47 -23.50
CA MET A 1 -10.08 37.76 -23.67
C MET A 1 -9.82 36.73 -22.56
N GLY A 2 -10.76 35.84 -22.29
CA GLY A 2 -10.63 34.79 -21.28
C GLY A 2 -10.02 33.46 -21.75
N LEU A 3 -9.82 33.27 -23.05
CA LEU A 3 -9.38 31.99 -23.64
C LEU A 3 -7.97 31.51 -23.26
N PRO A 4 -6.91 32.37 -23.17
CA PRO A 4 -5.57 31.92 -22.81
C PRO A 4 -5.47 31.37 -21.37
N SER A 5 -6.16 31.98 -20.41
CA SER A 5 -6.10 31.51 -19.02
C SER A 5 -6.81 30.18 -18.79
N ILE A 6 -7.87 29.87 -19.54
CA ILE A 6 -8.57 28.57 -19.49
C ILE A 6 -7.67 27.45 -20.02
N VAL A 7 -6.95 27.69 -21.12
CA VAL A 7 -6.01 26.74 -21.72
C VAL A 7 -4.85 26.42 -20.76
N VAL A 8 -4.32 27.41 -20.04
CA VAL A 8 -3.24 27.23 -19.05
C VAL A 8 -3.71 26.38 -17.88
N LYS A 9 -4.92 26.62 -17.33
CA LYS A 9 -5.51 25.80 -16.27
C LYS A 9 -5.70 24.34 -16.71
N PHE A 10 -6.12 24.10 -17.94
CA PHE A 10 -6.31 22.76 -18.49
C PHE A 10 -4.99 21.99 -18.58
N LYS A 11 -3.92 22.62 -19.06
CA LYS A 11 -2.56 22.03 -19.11
C LYS A 11 -2.04 21.69 -17.70
N THR A 12 -2.23 22.56 -16.72
CA THR A 12 -1.79 22.34 -15.34
C THR A 12 -2.50 21.15 -14.71
N GLN A 13 -3.81 21.03 -14.89
CA GLN A 13 -4.58 19.88 -14.38
C GLN A 13 -4.18 18.59 -15.08
N ALA A 14 -3.98 18.59 -16.39
CA ALA A 14 -3.54 17.42 -17.14
C ALA A 14 -2.16 16.96 -16.69
N SER A 15 -1.19 17.87 -16.50
CA SER A 15 0.15 17.52 -16.02
C SER A 15 0.13 16.98 -14.58
N THR A 16 -0.75 17.48 -13.73
CA THR A 16 -0.93 16.95 -12.35
C THR A 16 -1.49 15.53 -12.38
N LEU A 17 -2.48 15.25 -13.23
CA LEU A 17 -3.03 13.91 -13.40
C LEU A 17 -2.00 12.93 -13.95
N ILE A 18 -1.21 13.33 -14.93
CA ILE A 18 -0.13 12.52 -15.49
C ILE A 18 0.92 12.21 -14.41
N ARG A 19 1.35 13.19 -13.64
CA ARG A 19 2.28 12.98 -12.51
C ARG A 19 1.73 11.99 -11.48
N ARG A 20 0.45 12.09 -11.12
CA ARG A 20 -0.20 11.14 -10.22
C ARG A 20 -0.23 9.72 -10.78
N SER A 21 -0.52 9.56 -12.06
CA SER A 21 -0.56 8.23 -12.69
C SER A 21 0.81 7.56 -12.80
N GLN A 22 1.90 8.35 -12.78
CA GLN A 22 3.28 7.85 -12.78
C GLN A 22 3.78 7.46 -11.39
N ARG A 23 3.09 7.84 -10.33
CA ARG A 23 3.43 7.47 -8.95
C ARG A 23 2.96 6.06 -8.65
N GLY A 24 3.73 5.33 -7.84
CA GLY A 24 3.41 3.97 -7.46
C GLY A 24 2.16 3.88 -6.59
N THR A 25 1.51 2.74 -6.65
CA THR A 25 0.43 2.35 -5.75
C THR A 25 0.98 1.43 -4.66
N ILE A 26 0.66 1.72 -3.41
CA ILE A 26 1.09 0.93 -2.25
C ILE A 26 -0.12 0.17 -1.71
N ALA A 27 0.05 -1.12 -1.46
CA ALA A 27 -0.90 -1.94 -0.72
C ALA A 27 -0.37 -2.19 0.69
N ILE A 28 -1.21 -2.02 1.69
CA ILE A 28 -0.88 -2.24 3.10
C ILE A 28 -1.88 -3.24 3.69
N ILE A 29 -1.37 -4.28 4.33
CA ILE A 29 -2.17 -5.22 5.11
C ILE A 29 -2.04 -4.83 6.58
N LEU A 30 -3.15 -4.64 7.25
CA LEU A 30 -3.21 -4.28 8.67
C LEU A 30 -4.03 -5.30 9.45
N ARG A 31 -3.70 -5.46 10.73
CA ARG A 31 -4.55 -6.18 11.70
C ARG A 31 -5.03 -5.18 12.73
N ASP A 32 -6.34 -5.03 12.88
CA ASP A 32 -6.95 -4.00 13.73
C ASP A 32 -8.14 -4.56 14.49
N THR A 33 -8.44 -3.96 15.64
CA THR A 33 -9.53 -4.40 16.52
C THR A 33 -10.87 -3.76 16.17
N ALA A 34 -10.87 -2.65 15.48
CA ALA A 34 -12.06 -1.81 15.28
C ALA A 34 -12.49 -1.71 13.82
N ALA A 35 -11.54 -1.64 12.89
CA ALA A 35 -11.82 -1.57 11.46
C ALA A 35 -11.67 -2.92 10.78
N SER A 36 -12.30 -3.12 9.62
CA SER A 36 -12.17 -4.34 8.81
C SER A 36 -12.43 -4.10 7.33
N GLY A 37 -11.93 -5.00 6.49
CA GLY A 37 -12.19 -5.01 5.06
C GLY A 37 -11.21 -4.18 4.23
N GLY A 38 -11.48 -4.13 2.93
CA GLY A 38 -10.66 -3.42 1.95
C GLY A 38 -11.10 -1.98 1.74
N HIS A 39 -10.13 -1.08 1.64
CA HIS A 39 -10.35 0.33 1.36
C HIS A 39 -9.33 0.86 0.37
N ILE A 40 -9.75 1.72 -0.54
CA ILE A 40 -8.87 2.42 -1.48
C ILE A 40 -8.83 3.88 -1.08
N LEU A 41 -7.65 4.39 -0.78
CA LEU A 41 -7.44 5.72 -0.24
C LEU A 41 -6.74 6.61 -1.27
N TYR A 42 -7.35 7.71 -1.61
CA TYR A 42 -6.77 8.74 -2.48
C TYR A 42 -6.33 9.97 -1.69
N ARG A 43 -6.91 10.18 -0.51
CA ARG A 43 -6.66 11.34 0.38
C ARG A 43 -6.67 10.88 1.83
N LYS A 44 -6.12 11.71 2.71
CA LYS A 44 -6.10 11.43 4.16
C LYS A 44 -7.51 11.30 4.76
N GLU A 45 -8.47 12.01 4.21
CA GLU A 45 -9.87 11.96 4.63
C GLU A 45 -10.55 10.62 4.33
N ASP A 46 -9.99 9.84 3.42
CA ASP A 46 -10.51 8.53 3.06
C ASP A 46 -10.09 7.43 4.07
N ILE A 47 -9.21 7.75 5.02
CA ILE A 47 -8.76 6.80 6.04
C ILE A 47 -9.93 6.46 6.97
N PRO A 48 -10.26 5.17 7.20
CA PRO A 48 -11.35 4.78 8.07
C PRO A 48 -11.24 5.40 9.46
N ALA A 49 -12.33 6.01 9.93
CA ALA A 49 -12.36 6.70 11.21
C ALA A 49 -12.19 5.78 12.42
N ASP A 50 -12.57 4.53 12.27
CA ASP A 50 -12.53 3.46 13.27
C ASP A 50 -11.17 2.75 13.38
N LEU A 51 -10.22 3.00 12.48
CA LEU A 51 -8.85 2.50 12.65
C LEU A 51 -8.23 2.98 13.97
N VAL A 52 -7.49 2.10 14.64
CA VAL A 52 -6.71 2.45 15.83
C VAL A 52 -5.72 3.56 15.51
N ALA A 53 -5.50 4.49 16.45
CA ALA A 53 -4.70 5.70 16.25
C ALA A 53 -3.28 5.44 15.72
N THR A 54 -2.65 4.35 16.15
CA THR A 54 -1.31 3.94 15.67
C THR A 54 -1.33 3.56 14.22
N HIS A 55 -2.34 2.80 13.78
CA HIS A 55 -2.51 2.39 12.38
C HIS A 55 -2.90 3.58 11.49
N LYS A 56 -3.73 4.50 11.99
CA LYS A 56 -4.00 5.77 11.30
C LYS A 56 -2.73 6.52 10.97
N LYS A 57 -1.87 6.74 11.97
CA LYS A 57 -0.59 7.42 11.78
C LYS A 57 0.32 6.68 10.80
N TYR A 58 0.31 5.37 10.83
CA TYR A 58 1.07 4.53 9.90
C TYR A 58 0.63 4.77 8.45
N VAL A 59 -0.67 4.72 8.19
CA VAL A 59 -1.25 4.99 6.87
C VAL A 59 -1.03 6.45 6.44
N GLU A 60 -1.21 7.40 7.34
CA GLU A 60 -0.97 8.83 7.07
C GLU A 60 0.48 9.09 6.65
N ARG A 61 1.45 8.45 7.31
CA ARG A 61 2.87 8.55 6.94
C ARG A 61 3.12 7.96 5.55
N ALA A 62 2.52 6.82 5.25
CA ALA A 62 2.62 6.20 3.93
C ALA A 62 2.01 7.10 2.84
N MET A 63 0.90 7.78 3.12
CA MET A 63 0.28 8.74 2.20
C MET A 63 1.08 10.01 2.00
N THR A 64 1.78 10.47 3.02
CA THR A 64 2.64 11.67 2.92
C THR A 64 3.86 11.42 2.04
N GLY A 65 4.37 10.17 2.01
CA GLY A 65 5.60 9.84 1.30
C GLY A 65 6.81 10.58 1.87
N ASN A 66 7.88 10.63 1.09
CA ASN A 66 9.08 11.38 1.42
C ASN A 66 9.22 12.62 0.54
N ILE A 67 9.41 12.42 -0.76
CA ILE A 67 9.49 13.49 -1.76
C ILE A 67 8.17 13.61 -2.52
N ASP A 68 7.63 12.47 -2.90
CA ASP A 68 6.37 12.35 -3.64
C ASP A 68 5.37 11.47 -2.90
N GLU A 69 4.11 11.90 -2.93
CA GLU A 69 3.01 11.11 -2.42
C GLU A 69 2.68 9.95 -3.37
N PRO A 70 2.28 8.77 -2.87
CA PRO A 70 1.79 7.70 -3.74
C PRO A 70 0.52 8.13 -4.47
N SER A 71 0.23 7.48 -5.60
CA SER A 71 -0.99 7.80 -6.38
C SER A 71 -2.26 7.45 -5.61
N LYS A 72 -2.23 6.33 -4.93
CA LYS A 72 -3.26 5.84 -4.01
C LYS A 72 -2.66 4.81 -3.08
N ILE A 73 -3.33 4.57 -1.97
CA ILE A 73 -3.02 3.47 -1.06
C ILE A 73 -4.21 2.53 -0.99
N ILE A 74 -3.95 1.25 -1.13
CA ILE A 74 -4.92 0.18 -0.91
C ILE A 74 -4.63 -0.39 0.46
N ILE A 75 -5.62 -0.41 1.36
CA ILE A 75 -5.48 -1.10 2.64
C ILE A 75 -6.45 -2.26 2.71
N TYR A 76 -6.04 -3.34 3.33
CA TYR A 76 -6.92 -4.40 3.77
C TYR A 76 -6.72 -4.64 5.26
N VAL A 77 -7.80 -4.56 6.01
CA VAL A 77 -7.78 -4.66 7.46
C VAL A 77 -8.35 -5.99 7.88
N LEU A 78 -7.52 -6.81 8.50
CA LEU A 78 -7.86 -8.09 9.09
C LEU A 78 -8.20 -7.92 10.57
N PRO A 79 -8.95 -8.86 11.19
CA PRO A 79 -9.10 -8.91 12.63
C PRO A 79 -7.74 -8.97 13.34
N ALA A 80 -7.64 -8.37 14.52
CA ALA A 80 -6.38 -8.29 15.26
C ALA A 80 -5.80 -9.69 15.60
N GLU A 81 -6.68 -10.67 15.80
CA GLU A 81 -6.33 -12.07 16.08
C GLU A 81 -6.00 -12.90 14.83
N ALA A 82 -6.04 -12.32 13.64
CA ALA A 82 -5.73 -13.05 12.41
C ALA A 82 -4.30 -13.60 12.42
N THR A 83 -4.17 -14.88 12.11
CA THR A 83 -2.89 -15.59 12.09
C THR A 83 -2.27 -15.70 10.71
N ASP A 84 -3.05 -15.39 9.68
CA ASP A 84 -2.60 -15.39 8.28
C ASP A 84 -3.17 -14.20 7.51
N TYR A 85 -2.70 -14.03 6.28
CA TYR A 85 -3.10 -12.95 5.38
C TYR A 85 -3.95 -13.44 4.19
N ALA A 86 -4.52 -14.64 4.26
CA ALA A 86 -5.22 -15.27 3.13
C ALA A 86 -6.32 -14.38 2.54
N ASP A 87 -7.18 -13.80 3.37
CA ASP A 87 -8.26 -12.92 2.92
C ASP A 87 -7.74 -11.64 2.27
N ALA A 88 -6.65 -11.09 2.82
CA ALA A 88 -5.99 -9.92 2.26
C ALA A 88 -5.39 -10.23 0.89
N PHE A 89 -4.72 -11.36 0.74
CA PHE A 89 -4.15 -11.80 -0.54
C PHE A 89 -5.23 -11.99 -1.59
N HIS A 90 -6.32 -12.64 -1.22
CA HIS A 90 -7.46 -12.84 -2.14
C HIS A 90 -8.06 -11.50 -2.61
N TYR A 91 -8.17 -10.52 -1.73
CA TYR A 91 -8.61 -9.18 -2.10
C TYR A 91 -7.61 -8.48 -3.03
N LEU A 92 -6.33 -8.57 -2.72
CA LEU A 92 -5.27 -7.90 -3.47
C LEU A 92 -5.03 -8.51 -4.86
N GLU A 93 -5.32 -9.79 -5.07
CA GLU A 93 -5.25 -10.44 -6.38
C GLU A 93 -6.15 -9.78 -7.44
N THR A 94 -7.23 -9.14 -7.01
CA THR A 94 -8.17 -8.44 -7.89
C THR A 94 -7.76 -7.01 -8.23
N LEU A 95 -6.69 -6.51 -7.61
CA LEU A 95 -6.28 -5.11 -7.70
C LEU A 95 -4.86 -4.99 -8.28
N LYS A 96 -4.58 -3.84 -8.87
CA LYS A 96 -3.25 -3.53 -9.39
C LYS A 96 -2.53 -2.58 -8.44
N PHE A 97 -1.33 -2.98 -8.01
CA PHE A 97 -0.44 -2.19 -7.16
C PHE A 97 1.02 -2.54 -7.43
N ASP A 98 1.95 -1.77 -6.89
CA ASP A 98 3.38 -1.91 -7.13
C ASP A 98 4.12 -2.49 -5.93
N TYR A 99 3.78 -2.06 -4.71
CA TYR A 99 4.45 -2.46 -3.47
C TYR A 99 3.44 -2.95 -2.45
N LEU A 100 3.80 -4.03 -1.76
CA LEU A 100 3.04 -4.58 -0.63
C LEU A 100 3.83 -4.39 0.67
N VAL A 101 3.18 -3.87 1.69
CA VAL A 101 3.73 -3.65 3.03
C VAL A 101 2.84 -4.35 4.04
N GLY A 102 3.43 -5.04 5.01
CA GLY A 102 2.72 -5.66 6.12
C GLY A 102 2.39 -4.69 7.25
N ASP A 103 1.70 -5.19 8.26
CA ASP A 103 1.41 -4.40 9.46
C ASP A 103 2.69 -4.12 10.28
N PRO A 104 2.67 -3.13 11.19
CA PRO A 104 3.84 -2.79 12.02
C PRO A 104 4.32 -3.94 12.92
N GLU A 105 3.45 -4.89 13.24
CA GLU A 105 3.72 -6.04 14.10
C GLU A 105 3.84 -7.36 13.31
N ILE A 106 4.20 -7.27 12.03
CA ILE A 106 4.32 -8.45 11.16
C ILE A 106 5.38 -9.41 11.72
N THR A 107 5.03 -10.69 11.78
CA THR A 107 5.94 -11.76 12.22
C THR A 107 6.77 -12.33 11.06
N GLU A 108 7.86 -13.02 11.36
CA GLU A 108 8.68 -13.70 10.32
C GLU A 108 7.86 -14.71 9.52
N ALA A 109 6.94 -15.44 10.15
CA ALA A 109 6.05 -16.37 9.45
C ALA A 109 5.17 -15.65 8.42
N LEU A 110 4.64 -14.48 8.76
CA LEU A 110 3.86 -13.66 7.85
C LEU A 110 4.73 -13.01 6.76
N CYS A 111 5.95 -12.61 7.07
CA CYS A 111 6.91 -12.15 6.09
C CYS A 111 7.19 -13.23 5.03
N SER A 112 7.41 -14.47 5.47
CA SER A 112 7.62 -15.61 4.57
C SER A 112 6.39 -15.86 3.68
N ALA A 113 5.19 -15.80 4.24
CA ALA A 113 3.94 -15.94 3.49
C ALA A 113 3.78 -14.85 2.43
N VAL A 114 4.10 -13.61 2.77
CA VAL A 114 4.09 -12.48 1.81
C VAL A 114 5.11 -12.70 0.70
N ALA A 115 6.31 -13.14 1.03
CA ALA A 115 7.36 -13.40 0.03
C ALA A 115 6.95 -14.50 -0.95
N GLU A 116 6.35 -15.59 -0.47
CA GLU A 116 5.82 -16.67 -1.31
C GLU A 116 4.70 -16.17 -2.21
N TRP A 117 3.73 -15.44 -1.66
CA TRP A 117 2.64 -14.88 -2.43
C TRP A 117 3.11 -13.91 -3.53
N VAL A 118 4.07 -13.05 -3.22
CA VAL A 118 4.68 -12.14 -4.21
C VAL A 118 5.35 -12.91 -5.33
N ARG A 119 6.03 -14.01 -5.01
CA ARG A 119 6.64 -14.89 -6.01
C ARG A 119 5.59 -15.48 -6.95
N ASP A 120 4.51 -16.02 -6.40
CA ASP A 120 3.41 -16.59 -7.17
C ASP A 120 2.72 -15.55 -8.06
N GLU A 121 2.52 -14.33 -7.56
CA GLU A 121 1.95 -13.24 -8.35
C GLU A 121 2.86 -12.83 -9.51
N ARG A 122 4.16 -12.80 -9.29
CA ARG A 122 5.12 -12.50 -10.37
C ARG A 122 5.16 -13.61 -11.42
N ASP A 123 5.02 -14.85 -11.03
CA ASP A 123 4.91 -16.00 -11.96
C ASP A 123 3.64 -15.92 -12.81
N LYS A 124 2.58 -15.32 -12.28
CA LYS A 124 1.34 -15.00 -13.04
C LYS A 124 1.50 -13.75 -13.95
N GLY A 125 2.61 -13.05 -13.88
CA GLY A 125 2.90 -11.85 -14.69
C GLY A 125 2.60 -10.51 -14.00
N HIS A 126 2.25 -10.51 -12.72
CA HIS A 126 2.03 -9.29 -11.95
C HIS A 126 3.37 -8.75 -11.42
N ASN A 127 3.72 -7.53 -11.77
CA ASN A 127 4.98 -6.91 -11.34
C ASN A 127 4.84 -6.26 -9.96
N VAL A 128 4.73 -7.08 -8.92
CA VAL A 128 4.60 -6.64 -7.53
C VAL A 128 5.89 -6.90 -6.75
N LYS A 129 6.14 -6.07 -5.74
CA LYS A 129 7.26 -6.18 -4.80
C LYS A 129 6.75 -6.06 -3.38
N ALA A 130 7.46 -6.66 -2.42
CA ALA A 130 7.17 -6.51 -1.00
C ALA A 130 8.28 -5.74 -0.29
N VAL A 131 7.91 -4.95 0.71
CA VAL A 131 8.84 -4.28 1.64
C VAL A 131 8.59 -4.86 3.03
N LEU A 132 9.54 -5.62 3.54
CA LEU A 132 9.39 -6.41 4.76
C LEU A 132 10.52 -6.14 5.76
N PRO A 133 10.21 -6.08 7.07
CA PRO A 133 11.22 -5.88 8.09
C PRO A 133 11.89 -7.20 8.49
N ASN A 134 13.20 -7.17 8.71
CA ASN A 134 13.98 -8.24 9.35
C ASN A 134 13.68 -9.65 8.81
N THR A 135 13.34 -9.79 7.52
CA THR A 135 13.02 -11.09 6.93
C THR A 135 14.26 -11.83 6.48
N THR A 136 14.23 -13.15 6.54
CA THR A 136 15.23 -14.04 5.97
C THR A 136 14.95 -14.40 4.50
N ALA A 137 13.85 -13.92 3.94
CA ALA A 137 13.49 -14.19 2.56
C ALA A 137 14.52 -13.59 1.58
N ASP A 138 15.20 -14.45 0.85
CA ASP A 138 16.15 -14.06 -0.20
C ASP A 138 15.47 -14.18 -1.58
N TYR A 139 14.84 -13.10 -1.99
CA TYR A 139 14.14 -13.02 -3.27
C TYR A 139 14.21 -11.60 -3.84
N GLU A 140 14.48 -11.48 -5.14
CA GLU A 140 14.70 -10.18 -5.81
C GLU A 140 13.57 -9.16 -5.70
N ALA A 141 12.33 -9.62 -5.49
CA ALA A 141 11.16 -8.77 -5.34
C ALA A 141 10.83 -8.43 -3.88
N VAL A 142 11.65 -8.88 -2.93
CA VAL A 142 11.52 -8.56 -1.51
C VAL A 142 12.59 -7.57 -1.10
N ILE A 143 12.15 -6.39 -0.69
CA ILE A 143 13.03 -5.36 -0.13
C ILE A 143 13.03 -5.55 1.39
N ASN A 144 14.15 -6.00 1.93
CA ASN A 144 14.33 -6.19 3.35
C ASN A 144 14.91 -4.92 3.99
N PHE A 145 14.35 -4.50 5.11
CA PHE A 145 14.91 -3.41 5.91
C PHE A 145 15.07 -3.83 7.38
N THR A 146 16.08 -3.28 8.02
CA THR A 146 16.31 -3.51 9.45
C THR A 146 15.44 -2.54 10.27
N ALA A 147 14.44 -3.08 10.95
CA ALA A 147 13.69 -2.33 11.95
C ALA A 147 14.44 -2.45 13.29
N ASN A 148 14.83 -1.33 13.86
CA ASN A 148 15.34 -1.28 15.21
C ASN A 148 14.16 -1.20 16.17
N GLU A 149 14.12 -2.09 17.14
CA GLU A 149 13.16 -2.06 18.25
C GLU A 149 13.39 -0.85 19.15
#